data_dadf0516bd3231017dd3a5f6476736ee
#
_entry.id   dadf0516bd3231017dd3a5f6476736ee
#
_cell.length_a   1.000
_cell.length_b   1.000
_cell.length_c   1.000
_cell.angle_alpha   90.00
_cell.angle_beta   90.00
_cell.angle_gamma   90.00
#
_symmetry.space_group_name_H-M   'P 1'
#
loop_
_entity.id
_entity.type
_entity.pdbx_description
1 polymer ?
#
loop_
_entity_poly.entity_id
_entity_poly.type
_entity_poly.pdbx_seq_one_letter_code
_entity_poly.pdbx_strand_id
1 'polypeptide(L)'
;MCSSDLPTVLKAKPQGLLFETANPRHGHEWETIRDMRALIPEDKVLIPGVLDTTTNFIEHPRLVAQRLQRFVDIVGAERVMAGSDCGFGTFAGFGAVDADIVYAKLAAMAEGAALVA
;
A
#
# COMPACT_ATOMS: atom_id res chain seq x y z
N MET A 1 -5.99 -4.02 -8.65
CA MET A 1 -6.99 -4.99 -8.17
C MET A 1 -8.38 -4.38 -8.31
N CYS A 2 -9.29 -5.08 -8.91
CA CYS A 2 -10.68 -4.66 -9.06
C CYS A 2 -11.51 -5.16 -7.87
N SER A 3 -12.53 -4.41 -7.46
CA SER A 3 -13.38 -4.80 -6.34
C SER A 3 -14.07 -6.15 -6.55
N SER A 4 -14.40 -6.50 -7.80
CA SER A 4 -15.01 -7.79 -8.13
C SER A 4 -14.08 -8.98 -7.94
N ASP A 5 -12.76 -8.75 -7.93
CA ASP A 5 -11.75 -9.80 -7.77
C ASP A 5 -11.36 -10.03 -6.30
N LEU A 6 -11.74 -9.13 -5.40
CA LEU A 6 -11.29 -9.18 -4.01
C LEU A 6 -11.64 -10.48 -3.29
N PRO A 7 -12.88 -11.01 -3.40
CA PRO A 7 -13.20 -12.30 -2.74
C PRO A 7 -12.32 -13.45 -3.22
N THR A 8 -11.97 -13.47 -4.51
CA THR A 8 -11.08 -14.49 -5.08
C THR A 8 -9.66 -14.32 -4.59
N VAL A 9 -9.16 -13.08 -4.58
CA VAL A 9 -7.80 -12.75 -4.12
C VAL A 9 -7.62 -13.12 -2.65
N LEU A 10 -8.62 -12.86 -1.82
CA LEU A 10 -8.57 -13.18 -0.38
C LEU A 10 -8.52 -14.66 -0.10
N LYS A 11 -8.91 -15.51 -1.05
CA LYS A 11 -8.81 -16.99 -0.92
C LYS A 11 -7.42 -17.52 -1.30
N ALA A 12 -6.52 -16.69 -1.81
CA ALA A 12 -5.19 -17.14 -2.18
C ALA A 12 -4.42 -17.62 -0.95
N LYS A 13 -3.53 -18.61 -1.17
CA LYS A 13 -2.75 -19.21 -0.10
C LYS A 13 -1.76 -18.26 0.58
N PRO A 14 -1.07 -17.34 -0.14
CA PRO A 14 -0.14 -16.42 0.51
C PRO A 14 -0.80 -15.62 1.64
N GLN A 15 -0.09 -15.48 2.74
CA GLN A 15 -0.56 -14.75 3.91
C GLN A 15 -0.49 -13.23 3.71
N GLY A 16 0.57 -12.75 3.07
CA GLY A 16 0.75 -11.33 2.77
C GLY A 16 0.12 -10.97 1.43
N LEU A 17 -0.60 -9.86 1.39
CA LEU A 17 -1.29 -9.38 0.20
C LEU A 17 -0.83 -7.96 -0.12
N LEU A 18 -0.05 -7.82 -1.20
CA LEU A 18 0.39 -6.51 -1.70
C LEU A 18 -0.58 -5.99 -2.73
N PHE A 19 -0.89 -4.70 -2.66
CA PHE A 19 -1.78 -4.06 -3.64
C PHE A 19 -1.51 -2.55 -3.71
N GLU A 20 -1.82 -1.97 -4.85
CA GLU A 20 -1.61 -0.54 -5.11
C GLU A 20 -2.72 0.30 -4.48
N THR A 21 -2.36 1.33 -3.72
CA THR A 21 -3.33 2.29 -3.17
C THR A 21 -2.82 3.73 -3.14
N ALA A 22 -1.60 3.99 -3.59
CA ALA A 22 -1.02 5.31 -3.51
C ALA A 22 -1.22 6.15 -4.77
N ASN A 23 -1.48 5.52 -5.92
CA ASN A 23 -1.71 6.25 -7.16
C ASN A 23 -3.19 6.68 -7.27
N PRO A 24 -3.48 7.73 -8.07
CA PRO A 24 -4.85 8.24 -8.18
C PRO A 24 -5.86 7.22 -8.72
N ARG A 25 -5.40 6.23 -9.49
CA ARG A 25 -6.27 5.21 -10.07
C ARG A 25 -6.85 4.28 -9.01
N HIS A 26 -6.08 3.97 -7.97
CA HIS A 26 -6.43 2.98 -6.95
C HIS A 26 -6.59 3.59 -5.54
N GLY A 27 -6.40 4.90 -5.39
CA GLY A 27 -6.41 5.56 -4.09
C GLY A 27 -7.72 5.45 -3.32
N HIS A 28 -8.82 5.17 -3.99
CA HIS A 28 -10.15 5.02 -3.38
C HIS A 28 -10.49 3.58 -2.99
N GLU A 29 -9.72 2.60 -3.43
CA GLU A 29 -10.06 1.17 -3.27
C GLU A 29 -10.02 0.69 -1.82
N TRP A 30 -9.41 1.45 -0.91
CA TRP A 30 -9.46 1.14 0.52
C TRP A 30 -10.90 1.06 1.04
N GLU A 31 -11.83 1.81 0.44
CA GLU A 31 -13.24 1.77 0.82
C GLU A 31 -13.86 0.41 0.52
N THR A 32 -13.50 -0.19 -0.61
CA THR A 32 -13.94 -1.54 -0.98
C THR A 32 -13.44 -2.56 0.03
N ILE A 33 -12.17 -2.46 0.43
CA ILE A 33 -11.59 -3.37 1.42
C ILE A 33 -12.30 -3.20 2.77
N ARG A 34 -12.59 -1.96 3.17
CA ARG A 34 -13.34 -1.66 4.38
C ARG A 34 -14.73 -2.32 4.35
N ASP A 35 -15.42 -2.18 3.24
CA ASP A 35 -16.79 -2.71 3.10
C ASP A 35 -16.81 -4.24 3.06
N MET A 36 -15.72 -4.86 2.65
CA MET A 36 -15.57 -6.32 2.57
C MET A 36 -14.75 -6.91 3.71
N ARG A 37 -14.51 -6.16 4.78
CA ARG A 37 -13.62 -6.61 5.87
C ARG A 37 -14.01 -7.94 6.48
N ALA A 38 -15.30 -8.28 6.51
CA ALA A 38 -15.79 -9.55 7.04
C ALA A 38 -15.31 -10.76 6.23
N LEU A 39 -14.90 -10.55 4.98
CA LEU A 39 -14.38 -11.60 4.10
C LEU A 39 -12.87 -11.79 4.23
N ILE A 40 -12.17 -10.89 4.94
CA ILE A 40 -10.71 -10.96 5.10
C ILE A 40 -10.36 -12.00 6.15
N PRO A 41 -9.66 -13.11 5.77
CA PRO A 41 -9.24 -14.11 6.74
C PRO A 41 -8.35 -13.49 7.82
N GLU A 42 -8.47 -13.97 9.05
CA GLU A 42 -7.74 -13.44 10.21
C GLU A 42 -6.22 -13.57 10.09
N ASP A 43 -5.73 -14.52 9.29
CA ASP A 43 -4.30 -14.75 9.09
C ASP A 43 -3.70 -13.89 7.96
N LYS A 44 -4.52 -13.13 7.24
CA LYS A 44 -4.03 -12.27 6.16
C LYS A 44 -3.38 -11.00 6.70
N VAL A 45 -2.24 -10.64 6.11
CA VAL A 45 -1.54 -9.38 6.34
C VAL A 45 -1.72 -8.51 5.11
N LEU A 46 -2.20 -7.28 5.30
CA LEU A 46 -2.38 -6.33 4.21
C LEU A 46 -1.12 -5.48 4.06
N ILE A 47 -0.63 -5.38 2.83
CA ILE A 47 0.57 -4.60 2.50
C ILE A 47 0.17 -3.58 1.43
N PRO A 48 -0.54 -2.50 1.83
CA PRO A 48 -0.96 -1.49 0.86
C PRO A 48 0.23 -0.69 0.35
N GLY A 49 0.18 -0.32 -0.93
CA GLY A 49 1.12 0.61 -1.49
C GLY A 49 0.85 2.01 -0.94
N VAL A 50 1.80 2.58 -0.23
CA VAL A 50 1.69 3.92 0.35
C VAL A 50 2.60 4.92 -0.34
N LEU A 51 3.42 4.46 -1.29
CA LEU A 51 4.26 5.27 -2.15
C LEU A 51 3.85 5.08 -3.60
N ASP A 52 3.62 6.18 -4.31
CA ASP A 52 3.42 6.15 -5.75
C ASP A 52 4.79 6.01 -6.43
N THR A 53 4.95 5.01 -7.28
CA THR A 53 6.21 4.69 -7.93
C THR A 53 6.38 5.36 -9.30
N THR A 54 5.41 6.14 -9.74
CA THR A 54 5.40 6.76 -11.07
C THR A 54 5.59 8.28 -11.05
N THR A 55 5.68 8.91 -9.88
CA THR A 55 5.86 10.35 -9.73
C THR A 55 7.13 10.69 -9.00
N ASN A 56 7.60 11.94 -9.20
CA ASN A 56 8.77 12.49 -8.52
C ASN A 56 8.41 13.20 -7.21
N PHE A 57 7.14 13.23 -6.84
CA PHE A 57 6.72 13.83 -5.58
C PHE A 57 7.09 12.92 -4.42
N ILE A 58 7.83 13.46 -3.46
CA ILE A 58 8.18 12.75 -2.24
C ILE A 58 7.00 12.90 -1.28
N GLU A 59 6.39 11.77 -0.94
CA GLU A 59 5.25 11.77 -0.02
C GLU A 59 5.68 12.28 1.35
N HIS A 60 4.83 13.12 1.96
CA HIS A 60 5.04 13.54 3.33
C HIS A 60 4.82 12.36 4.28
N PRO A 61 5.64 12.19 5.34
CA PRO A 61 5.44 11.08 6.28
C PRO A 61 4.02 10.98 6.85
N ARG A 62 3.36 12.11 7.07
CA ARG A 62 1.96 12.12 7.52
C ARG A 62 1.00 11.57 6.49
N LEU A 63 1.25 11.79 5.20
CA LEU A 63 0.43 11.20 4.15
C LEU A 63 0.58 9.68 4.14
N VAL A 64 1.80 9.19 4.30
CA VAL A 64 2.06 7.76 4.45
C VAL A 64 1.31 7.21 5.65
N ALA A 65 1.39 7.88 6.79
CA ALA A 65 0.69 7.48 8.01
C ALA A 65 -0.83 7.44 7.79
N GLN A 66 -1.40 8.44 7.12
CA GLN A 66 -2.82 8.47 6.81
C GLN A 66 -3.24 7.30 5.93
N ARG A 67 -2.45 6.98 4.92
CA ARG A 67 -2.72 5.83 4.03
C ARG A 67 -2.66 4.51 4.79
N LEU A 68 -1.70 4.34 5.68
CA LEU A 68 -1.59 3.15 6.52
C LEU A 68 -2.72 3.06 7.53
N GLN A 69 -3.10 4.19 8.14
CA GLN A 69 -4.13 4.23 9.18
C GLN A 69 -5.48 3.70 8.68
N ARG A 70 -5.81 3.94 7.42
CA ARG A 70 -7.03 3.43 6.82
C ARG A 70 -7.13 1.91 6.95
N PHE A 71 -6.03 1.20 6.71
CA PHE A 71 -5.98 -0.26 6.79
C PHE A 71 -5.84 -0.76 8.22
N VAL A 72 -5.13 -0.02 9.07
CA VAL A 72 -5.05 -0.32 10.50
C VAL A 72 -6.44 -0.28 11.13
N ASP A 73 -7.27 0.68 10.74
CA ASP A 73 -8.65 0.79 11.23
C ASP A 73 -9.52 -0.37 10.77
N ILE A 74 -9.16 -1.03 9.66
CA ILE A 74 -9.91 -2.17 9.13
C ILE A 74 -9.51 -3.48 9.80
N VAL A 75 -8.21 -3.77 9.90
CA VAL A 75 -7.71 -5.08 10.35
C VAL A 75 -6.80 -5.04 11.58
N GLY A 76 -6.41 -3.86 12.04
CA GLY A 76 -5.50 -3.71 13.17
C GLY A 76 -4.04 -3.54 12.73
N ALA A 77 -3.25 -2.86 13.56
CA ALA A 77 -1.85 -2.52 13.25
C ALA A 77 -0.96 -3.75 13.03
N GLU A 78 -1.26 -4.84 13.71
CA GLU A 78 -0.47 -6.08 13.62
C GLU A 78 -0.56 -6.77 12.26
N ARG A 79 -1.56 -6.39 11.46
CA ARG A 79 -1.86 -7.03 10.18
C ARG A 79 -1.66 -6.10 8.99
N VAL A 80 -0.93 -5.01 9.17
CA VAL A 80 -0.66 -4.01 8.12
C VAL A 80 0.84 -3.76 8.04
N MET A 81 1.37 -3.80 6.81
CA MET A 81 2.76 -3.44 6.53
C MET A 81 2.77 -2.40 5.41
N ALA A 82 3.74 -1.50 5.44
CA ALA A 82 3.89 -0.50 4.40
C ALA A 82 4.59 -1.10 3.17
N GLY A 83 4.07 -0.81 2.00
CA GLY A 83 4.68 -1.19 0.74
C GLY A 83 4.68 -0.02 -0.24
N SER A 84 5.32 -0.19 -1.38
CA SER A 84 5.18 0.72 -2.52
C SER A 84 4.16 0.16 -3.50
N ASP A 85 3.59 1.01 -4.37
CA ASP A 85 2.60 0.56 -5.34
C ASP A 85 3.16 -0.52 -6.27
N CYS A 86 4.31 -0.23 -6.86
CA CYS A 86 5.07 -1.16 -7.69
C CYS A 86 6.55 -1.01 -7.35
N GLY A 87 7.42 -1.70 -8.05
CA GLY A 87 8.84 -1.41 -7.98
C GLY A 87 9.16 -0.11 -8.73
N PHE A 88 10.26 0.53 -8.39
CA PHE A 88 10.66 1.79 -9.02
C PHE A 88 11.30 1.60 -10.41
N GLY A 89 11.59 0.37 -10.79
CA GLY A 89 11.95 0.02 -12.15
C GLY A 89 10.83 -0.79 -12.78
N THR A 90 9.76 -0.13 -13.22
CA THR A 90 8.54 -0.77 -13.70
C THR A 90 8.78 -1.72 -14.86
N PHE A 91 9.71 -1.35 -15.76
CA PHE A 91 10.17 -2.19 -16.86
C PHE A 91 11.68 -2.15 -16.90
N ALA A 92 12.31 -3.24 -17.29
CA ALA A 92 13.76 -3.30 -17.43
C ALA A 92 14.26 -2.18 -18.37
N GLY A 93 15.17 -1.35 -17.89
CA GLY A 93 15.71 -0.21 -18.63
C GLY A 93 14.86 1.06 -18.58
N PHE A 94 13.71 1.04 -17.93
CA PHE A 94 12.84 2.21 -17.79
C PHE A 94 12.55 2.50 -16.32
N GLY A 95 13.31 3.45 -15.76
CA GLY A 95 13.02 4.00 -14.44
C GLY A 95 12.30 5.34 -14.60
N ALA A 96 11.11 5.48 -13.98
CA ALA A 96 10.36 6.73 -14.03
C ALA A 96 10.82 7.73 -12.96
N VAL A 97 11.55 7.27 -11.96
CA VAL A 97 11.94 8.07 -10.78
C VAL A 97 13.44 7.94 -10.54
N ASP A 98 14.11 9.06 -10.33
CA ASP A 98 15.53 9.11 -10.02
C ASP A 98 15.85 8.44 -8.68
N ALA A 99 17.05 7.85 -8.56
CA ALA A 99 17.45 7.08 -7.38
C ALA A 99 17.38 7.91 -6.07
N ASP A 100 17.81 9.17 -6.11
CA ASP A 100 17.78 10.03 -4.93
C ASP A 100 16.34 10.27 -4.44
N ILE A 101 15.39 10.39 -5.37
CA ILE A 101 13.98 10.54 -5.06
C ILE A 101 13.43 9.24 -4.49
N VAL A 102 13.83 8.09 -5.02
CA VAL A 102 13.44 6.78 -4.50
C VAL A 102 13.85 6.64 -3.03
N TYR A 103 15.10 6.96 -2.69
CA TYR A 103 15.56 6.88 -1.31
C TYR A 103 14.82 7.85 -0.40
N ALA A 104 14.50 9.05 -0.87
CA ALA A 104 13.73 10.02 -0.10
C ALA A 104 12.29 9.53 0.13
N LYS A 105 11.68 8.88 -0.87
CA LYS A 105 10.36 8.25 -0.72
C LYS A 105 10.38 7.12 0.31
N LEU A 106 11.40 6.27 0.25
CA LEU A 106 11.54 5.17 1.22
C LEU A 106 11.76 5.69 2.64
N ALA A 107 12.52 6.77 2.81
CA ALA A 107 12.68 7.41 4.11
C ALA A 107 11.35 7.96 4.64
N ALA A 108 10.56 8.60 3.77
CA ALA A 108 9.22 9.08 4.13
C ALA A 108 8.31 7.93 4.55
N MET A 109 8.41 6.78 3.87
CA MET A 109 7.65 5.58 4.22
C MET A 109 8.01 5.08 5.61
N ALA A 110 9.31 4.99 5.93
CA ALA A 110 9.77 4.54 7.24
C ALA A 110 9.31 5.49 8.35
N GLU A 111 9.43 6.80 8.14
CA GLU A 111 8.97 7.81 9.10
C GLU A 111 7.45 7.76 9.28
N GLY A 112 6.72 7.62 8.18
CA GLY A 112 5.26 7.54 8.23
C GLY A 112 4.77 6.29 8.94
N ALA A 113 5.41 5.15 8.69
CA ALA A 113 5.08 3.90 9.38
C ALA A 113 5.31 4.01 10.90
N ALA A 114 6.34 4.73 11.32
CA ALA A 114 6.62 4.96 12.74
C ALA A 114 5.57 5.83 13.44
N LEU A 115 4.80 6.62 12.68
CA LEU A 115 3.72 7.47 13.22
C LEU A 115 2.44 6.68 13.50
N VAL A 116 2.33 5.47 12.97
CA VAL A 116 1.15 4.62 13.15
C VAL A 116 1.46 3.62 14.25
N ALA A 117 0.72 3.71 15.31
CA ALA A 117 0.95 2.82 16.46
C ALA A 117 0.02 1.60 16.42
#